data_c76caf68e27ea1f7fdf4385a7d0adb56
#
_entry.id   c76caf68e27ea1f7fdf4385a7d0adb56
#
_cell.length_a   1.000
_cell.length_b   1.000
_cell.length_c   1.000
_cell.angle_alpha   90.00
_cell.angle_beta   90.00
_cell.angle_gamma   90.00
#
_symmetry.space_group_name_H-M   'P 1'
#
loop_
_entity.id
_entity.type
_entity.pdbx_description
1 polymer ?
#
loop_
_entity_poly.entity_id
_entity_poly.type
_entity_poly.pdbx_seq_one_letter_code
_entity_poly.pdbx_strand_id
1 'polypeptide(L)'
;MSYVTGAIYPQQDRIRMGVTQSEALDAYREGGASVALGYMTPNARELRELQQTFNLHELALEDASHGHQRAKLESYEGSLFAVVRPAIYLDAEEEVRLGEMHMFLGRDYLLSIVNDQIHPQKAVYELFNLTYATPDGSPIRLLHRIIDQTVDGYMPVLEGLENDGDEIEDALFKETGASDRTLSRRTYELLNQVADFQRACKPLDMMLARIMQQIRDGVLDVSPYTGATATEIAQEKDELQRQFRNIQDHVVQVKERLEDLRTSLQNTLTVHDTIVAQQQNEDMKRISAGAAILVVPTIIGSIYGMNFEDMPELKWTYGYPASLVLMVVACVAVYLFFKKRGWF
;
A
#
# COMPACT_ATOMS: atom_id res chain seq x y z
N MET A 1 -1.60 -27.85 -14.00
CA MET A 1 -3.07 -27.75 -13.90
C MET A 1 -3.37 -26.52 -13.09
N SER A 2 -4.16 -25.62 -13.64
CA SER A 2 -4.56 -24.36 -13.00
C SER A 2 -5.67 -24.52 -11.95
N TYR A 3 -6.43 -25.62 -12.06
CA TYR A 3 -7.45 -25.97 -11.08
C TYR A 3 -6.80 -26.26 -9.72
N VAL A 4 -7.30 -25.59 -8.68
CA VAL A 4 -6.76 -25.66 -7.32
C VAL A 4 -7.61 -26.57 -6.45
N THR A 5 -8.90 -26.28 -6.35
CA THR A 5 -9.86 -27.04 -5.53
C THR A 5 -11.30 -26.67 -5.91
N GLY A 6 -12.25 -27.45 -5.44
CA GLY A 6 -13.68 -27.14 -5.56
C GLY A 6 -14.53 -27.78 -4.48
N ALA A 7 -15.75 -27.31 -4.39
CA ALA A 7 -16.77 -27.84 -3.50
C ALA A 7 -18.12 -27.96 -4.24
N ILE A 8 -18.90 -28.98 -3.86
CA ILE A 8 -20.27 -29.19 -4.29
C ILE A 8 -21.16 -29.10 -3.07
N TYR A 9 -22.20 -28.29 -3.17
CA TYR A 9 -23.19 -28.06 -2.12
C TYR A 9 -24.55 -28.60 -2.60
N PRO A 10 -24.84 -29.90 -2.39
CA PRO A 10 -26.11 -30.48 -2.73
C PRO A 10 -27.22 -29.95 -1.84
N GLN A 11 -28.45 -29.82 -2.37
CA GLN A 11 -29.62 -29.29 -1.61
C GLN A 11 -30.04 -30.19 -0.44
N GLN A 12 -29.79 -31.49 -0.49
CA GLN A 12 -30.25 -32.47 0.50
C GLN A 12 -29.19 -33.42 1.02
N ASP A 13 -27.92 -33.18 0.72
CA ASP A 13 -26.80 -34.05 1.08
C ASP A 13 -25.66 -33.26 1.71
N ARG A 14 -24.64 -33.99 2.18
CA ARG A 14 -23.44 -33.35 2.78
C ARG A 14 -22.58 -32.69 1.73
N ILE A 15 -21.96 -31.58 2.09
CA ILE A 15 -20.99 -30.88 1.28
C ILE A 15 -19.84 -31.82 0.89
N ARG A 16 -19.45 -31.77 -0.36
CA ARG A 16 -18.31 -32.50 -0.90
C ARG A 16 -17.19 -31.52 -1.20
N MET A 17 -16.11 -31.61 -0.43
CA MET A 17 -14.93 -30.76 -0.55
C MET A 17 -13.81 -31.48 -1.31
N GLY A 18 -12.90 -30.69 -1.92
CA GLY A 18 -11.73 -31.23 -2.62
C GLY A 18 -12.10 -32.09 -3.84
N VAL A 19 -13.26 -31.82 -4.43
CA VAL A 19 -13.73 -32.52 -5.63
C VAL A 19 -12.87 -32.18 -6.84
N THR A 20 -12.85 -33.05 -7.81
CA THR A 20 -12.20 -32.77 -9.10
C THR A 20 -12.98 -31.76 -9.93
N GLN A 21 -12.32 -31.11 -10.87
CA GLN A 21 -12.99 -30.20 -11.81
C GLN A 21 -14.16 -30.88 -12.53
N SER A 22 -13.98 -32.09 -13.02
CA SER A 22 -15.03 -32.84 -13.73
C SER A 22 -16.23 -33.09 -12.85
N GLU A 23 -16.03 -33.57 -11.62
CA GLU A 23 -17.13 -33.83 -10.68
C GLU A 23 -17.94 -32.56 -10.39
N ALA A 24 -17.29 -31.41 -10.21
CA ALA A 24 -17.96 -30.15 -9.95
C ALA A 24 -18.75 -29.64 -11.17
N LEU A 25 -18.14 -29.72 -12.37
CA LEU A 25 -18.81 -29.31 -13.62
C LEU A 25 -19.99 -30.24 -13.96
N ASP A 26 -19.87 -31.54 -13.71
CA ASP A 26 -20.95 -32.49 -13.94
C ASP A 26 -22.10 -32.26 -12.96
N ALA A 27 -21.81 -32.05 -11.66
CA ALA A 27 -22.82 -31.70 -10.66
C ALA A 27 -23.58 -30.40 -11.00
N TYR A 28 -22.87 -29.39 -11.52
CA TYR A 28 -23.49 -28.15 -11.98
C TYR A 28 -24.42 -28.36 -13.20
N ARG A 29 -23.96 -29.17 -14.19
CA ARG A 29 -24.76 -29.48 -15.39
C ARG A 29 -26.00 -30.31 -15.10
N GLU A 30 -25.91 -31.24 -14.14
CA GLU A 30 -27.05 -32.07 -13.70
C GLU A 30 -28.10 -31.24 -12.94
N GLY A 31 -27.69 -30.09 -12.36
CA GLY A 31 -28.56 -29.25 -11.54
C GLY A 31 -28.76 -29.81 -10.13
N GLY A 32 -29.40 -29.02 -9.28
CA GLY A 32 -29.72 -29.40 -7.90
C GLY A 32 -28.57 -29.29 -6.90
N ALA A 33 -27.44 -28.69 -7.30
CA ALA A 33 -26.33 -28.36 -6.42
C ALA A 33 -25.71 -27.01 -6.81
N SER A 34 -25.25 -26.23 -5.82
CA SER A 34 -24.36 -25.12 -6.07
C SER A 34 -22.90 -25.60 -6.07
N VAL A 35 -22.05 -24.94 -6.83
CA VAL A 35 -20.64 -25.30 -6.94
C VAL A 35 -19.71 -24.11 -6.66
N ALA A 36 -18.60 -24.37 -6.00
CA ALA A 36 -17.51 -23.41 -5.88
C ALA A 36 -16.25 -23.99 -6.52
N LEU A 37 -15.57 -23.20 -7.35
CA LEU A 37 -14.39 -23.61 -8.10
C LEU A 37 -13.28 -22.59 -7.95
N GLY A 38 -12.09 -23.01 -7.59
CA GLY A 38 -10.89 -22.20 -7.46
C GLY A 38 -9.84 -22.55 -8.50
N TYR A 39 -9.37 -21.55 -9.22
CA TYR A 39 -8.31 -21.66 -10.22
C TYR A 39 -7.16 -20.71 -9.92
N MET A 40 -5.98 -21.08 -10.37
CA MET A 40 -4.79 -20.23 -10.35
C MET A 40 -4.20 -20.17 -11.75
N THR A 41 -4.17 -18.97 -12.34
CA THR A 41 -3.64 -18.70 -13.70
C THR A 41 -4.13 -19.72 -14.76
N PRO A 42 -5.46 -19.84 -14.99
CA PRO A 42 -5.99 -20.77 -15.97
C PRO A 42 -5.54 -20.38 -17.38
N ASN A 43 -5.27 -21.41 -18.20
CA ASN A 43 -4.91 -21.19 -19.59
C ASN A 43 -6.13 -20.88 -20.48
N ALA A 44 -5.89 -20.40 -21.70
CA ALA A 44 -6.96 -19.99 -22.62
C ALA A 44 -7.97 -21.13 -22.98
N ARG A 45 -7.57 -22.40 -22.88
CA ARG A 45 -8.47 -23.53 -23.12
C ARG A 45 -9.41 -23.73 -21.93
N GLU A 46 -8.87 -23.69 -20.71
CA GLU A 46 -9.62 -23.79 -19.46
C GLU A 46 -10.62 -22.62 -19.34
N LEU A 47 -10.19 -21.40 -19.64
CA LEU A 47 -11.06 -20.23 -19.65
C LEU A 47 -12.23 -20.37 -20.64
N ARG A 48 -12.01 -20.91 -21.84
CA ARG A 48 -13.08 -21.18 -22.80
C ARG A 48 -14.07 -22.24 -22.32
N GLU A 49 -13.57 -23.29 -21.67
CA GLU A 49 -14.44 -24.32 -21.08
C GLU A 49 -15.33 -23.73 -19.97
N LEU A 50 -14.76 -22.92 -19.10
CA LEU A 50 -15.50 -22.20 -18.05
C LEU A 50 -16.52 -21.24 -18.63
N GLN A 51 -16.14 -20.50 -19.68
CA GLN A 51 -17.05 -19.59 -20.39
C GLN A 51 -18.30 -20.32 -20.92
N GLN A 52 -18.09 -21.45 -21.58
CA GLN A 52 -19.17 -22.25 -22.16
C GLN A 52 -20.06 -22.89 -21.09
N THR A 53 -19.46 -23.36 -19.99
CA THR A 53 -20.18 -24.05 -18.92
C THR A 53 -21.04 -23.08 -18.09
N PHE A 54 -20.49 -21.92 -17.73
CA PHE A 54 -21.13 -20.95 -16.85
C PHE A 54 -21.75 -19.73 -17.60
N ASN A 55 -21.69 -19.74 -18.94
CA ASN A 55 -22.13 -18.64 -19.79
C ASN A 55 -21.57 -17.29 -19.36
N LEU A 56 -20.22 -17.25 -19.15
CA LEU A 56 -19.54 -16.04 -18.68
C LEU A 56 -19.44 -15.00 -19.79
N HIS A 57 -19.61 -13.74 -19.43
CA HIS A 57 -19.50 -12.63 -20.38
C HIS A 57 -18.06 -12.49 -20.90
N GLU A 58 -17.92 -12.27 -22.21
CA GLU A 58 -16.62 -12.22 -22.90
C GLU A 58 -15.68 -11.16 -22.30
N LEU A 59 -16.18 -9.94 -22.05
CA LEU A 59 -15.38 -8.85 -21.47
C LEU A 59 -14.85 -9.20 -20.06
N ALA A 60 -15.67 -9.83 -19.21
CA ALA A 60 -15.25 -10.22 -17.88
C ALA A 60 -14.18 -11.33 -17.93
N LEU A 61 -14.28 -12.22 -18.91
CA LEU A 61 -13.28 -13.25 -19.13
C LEU A 61 -11.97 -12.69 -19.70
N GLU A 62 -12.06 -11.71 -20.59
CA GLU A 62 -10.89 -10.97 -21.10
C GLU A 62 -10.13 -10.29 -19.95
N ASP A 63 -10.84 -9.58 -19.07
CA ASP A 63 -10.26 -8.98 -17.86
C ASP A 63 -9.58 -10.00 -16.97
N ALA A 64 -10.24 -11.15 -16.73
CA ALA A 64 -9.65 -12.23 -15.94
C ALA A 64 -8.44 -12.90 -16.60
N SER A 65 -8.30 -12.81 -17.93
CA SER A 65 -7.17 -13.39 -18.68
C SER A 65 -5.95 -12.50 -18.75
N HIS A 66 -6.14 -11.17 -18.82
CA HIS A 66 -5.06 -10.21 -19.00
C HIS A 66 -4.46 -9.73 -17.67
N GLY A 67 -5.23 -9.79 -16.58
CA GLY A 67 -4.82 -9.26 -15.28
C GLY A 67 -4.64 -7.74 -15.25
N HIS A 68 -3.99 -7.23 -14.22
CA HIS A 68 -3.71 -5.79 -13.97
C HIS A 68 -4.98 -4.96 -13.78
N GLN A 69 -6.06 -5.60 -13.33
CA GLN A 69 -7.33 -4.94 -13.07
C GLN A 69 -7.33 -4.23 -11.71
N ARG A 70 -8.05 -3.11 -11.67
CA ARG A 70 -8.40 -2.49 -10.38
C ARG A 70 -9.55 -3.26 -9.75
N ALA A 71 -9.66 -3.18 -8.43
CA ALA A 71 -10.83 -3.71 -7.75
C ALA A 71 -12.09 -3.08 -8.36
N LYS A 72 -13.08 -3.91 -8.76
CA LYS A 72 -14.31 -3.48 -9.42
C LYS A 72 -15.44 -4.49 -9.26
N LEU A 73 -16.66 -4.02 -9.49
CA LEU A 73 -17.87 -4.83 -9.51
C LEU A 73 -18.67 -4.50 -10.77
N GLU A 74 -18.93 -5.50 -11.58
CA GLU A 74 -19.71 -5.38 -12.81
C GLU A 74 -20.83 -6.42 -12.84
N SER A 75 -22.00 -6.03 -13.28
CA SER A 75 -23.16 -6.92 -13.41
C SER A 75 -23.40 -7.21 -14.88
N TYR A 76 -23.45 -8.48 -15.22
CA TYR A 76 -23.82 -8.99 -16.53
C TYR A 76 -25.13 -9.77 -16.43
N GLU A 77 -25.77 -10.07 -17.55
CA GLU A 77 -26.99 -10.89 -17.55
C GLU A 77 -26.68 -12.24 -16.90
N GLY A 78 -27.31 -12.50 -15.74
CA GLY A 78 -27.20 -13.76 -14.99
C GLY A 78 -25.96 -13.95 -14.14
N SER A 79 -25.02 -12.99 -14.10
CA SER A 79 -23.81 -13.09 -13.29
C SER A 79 -23.29 -11.76 -12.78
N LEU A 80 -22.56 -11.81 -11.66
CA LEU A 80 -21.83 -10.70 -11.08
C LEU A 80 -20.33 -11.00 -11.22
N PHE A 81 -19.60 -10.06 -11.75
CA PHE A 81 -18.14 -10.12 -11.84
C PHE A 81 -17.51 -9.16 -10.82
N ALA A 82 -16.67 -9.69 -9.94
CA ALA A 82 -15.99 -8.91 -8.93
C ALA A 82 -14.47 -9.14 -9.01
N VAL A 83 -13.70 -8.07 -8.87
CA VAL A 83 -12.24 -8.12 -8.76
C VAL A 83 -11.84 -7.52 -7.43
N VAL A 84 -11.06 -8.26 -6.65
CA VAL A 84 -10.43 -7.77 -5.41
C VAL A 84 -8.92 -7.92 -5.48
N ARG A 85 -8.21 -7.16 -4.66
CA ARG A 85 -6.74 -7.14 -4.63
C ARG A 85 -6.25 -7.64 -3.26
N PRO A 86 -6.08 -8.95 -3.05
CA PRO A 86 -5.40 -9.45 -1.85
C PRO A 86 -4.02 -8.82 -1.71
N ALA A 87 -3.59 -8.57 -0.47
CA ALA A 87 -2.32 -7.94 -0.17
C ALA A 87 -1.53 -8.78 0.83
N ILE A 88 -0.22 -8.80 0.70
CA ILE A 88 0.71 -9.34 1.68
C ILE A 88 1.83 -8.35 1.93
N TYR A 89 2.34 -8.33 3.16
CA TYR A 89 3.53 -7.59 3.53
C TYR A 89 4.70 -8.55 3.67
N LEU A 90 5.82 -8.22 3.04
CA LEU A 90 7.06 -8.98 3.11
C LEU A 90 8.04 -8.23 4.00
N ASP A 91 8.11 -8.66 5.25
CA ASP A 91 8.89 -8.01 6.31
C ASP A 91 10.40 -7.91 5.98
N ALA A 92 10.98 -8.94 5.34
CA ALA A 92 12.39 -8.96 4.99
C ALA A 92 12.76 -7.98 3.87
N GLU A 93 11.85 -7.71 2.97
CA GLU A 93 11.99 -6.80 1.83
C GLU A 93 11.40 -5.41 2.09
N GLU A 94 10.67 -5.22 3.20
CA GLU A 94 9.86 -4.02 3.50
C GLU A 94 8.95 -3.66 2.31
N GLU A 95 8.25 -4.67 1.75
CA GLU A 95 7.49 -4.50 0.50
C GLU A 95 6.06 -5.01 0.62
N VAL A 96 5.10 -4.19 0.18
CA VAL A 96 3.71 -4.62 -0.04
C VAL A 96 3.57 -5.23 -1.42
N ARG A 97 3.06 -6.46 -1.48
CA ARG A 97 2.68 -7.11 -2.74
C ARG A 97 1.18 -7.27 -2.83
N LEU A 98 0.66 -6.86 -3.99
CA LEU A 98 -0.77 -6.89 -4.30
C LEU A 98 -1.05 -7.98 -5.33
N GLY A 99 -1.86 -8.96 -4.94
CA GLY A 99 -2.41 -9.97 -5.83
C GLY A 99 -3.62 -9.48 -6.61
N GLU A 100 -4.24 -10.40 -7.34
CA GLU A 100 -5.45 -10.16 -8.09
C GLU A 100 -6.34 -11.40 -8.09
N MET A 101 -7.58 -11.25 -7.65
CA MET A 101 -8.57 -12.30 -7.61
C MET A 101 -9.83 -11.86 -8.33
N HIS A 102 -10.23 -12.64 -9.33
CA HIS A 102 -11.44 -12.49 -10.13
C HIS A 102 -12.47 -13.48 -9.66
N MET A 103 -13.69 -13.02 -9.43
CA MET A 103 -14.80 -13.84 -8.97
C MET A 103 -15.99 -13.66 -9.90
N PHE A 104 -16.55 -14.77 -10.36
CA PHE A 104 -17.79 -14.82 -11.12
C PHE A 104 -18.84 -15.48 -10.25
N LEU A 105 -19.83 -14.71 -9.86
CA LEU A 105 -20.94 -15.16 -9.05
C LEU A 105 -22.18 -15.33 -9.94
N GLY A 106 -22.69 -16.54 -10.03
CA GLY A 106 -24.00 -16.85 -10.59
C GLY A 106 -24.97 -17.30 -9.52
N ARG A 107 -26.15 -17.74 -9.94
CA ARG A 107 -27.16 -18.23 -9.02
C ARG A 107 -26.69 -19.45 -8.23
N ASP A 108 -26.09 -20.43 -8.93
CA ASP A 108 -25.73 -21.72 -8.38
C ASP A 108 -24.22 -21.99 -8.50
N TYR A 109 -23.40 -20.95 -8.68
CA TYR A 109 -21.95 -21.09 -8.72
C TYR A 109 -21.19 -19.88 -8.20
N LEU A 110 -20.02 -20.15 -7.66
CA LEU A 110 -18.92 -19.18 -7.48
C LEU A 110 -17.67 -19.73 -8.15
N LEU A 111 -17.16 -19.01 -9.15
CA LEU A 111 -15.88 -19.28 -9.78
C LEU A 111 -14.87 -18.22 -9.34
N SER A 112 -13.76 -18.66 -8.73
CA SER A 112 -12.68 -17.78 -8.27
C SER A 112 -11.41 -18.08 -9.05
N ILE A 113 -10.81 -17.04 -9.63
CA ILE A 113 -9.57 -17.12 -10.41
C ILE A 113 -8.53 -16.19 -9.78
N VAL A 114 -7.41 -16.76 -9.35
CA VAL A 114 -6.26 -16.02 -8.84
C VAL A 114 -5.24 -15.88 -9.96
N ASN A 115 -4.92 -14.64 -10.33
CA ASN A 115 -3.96 -14.28 -11.37
C ASN A 115 -2.75 -13.57 -10.76
N ASP A 116 -2.13 -14.18 -9.76
CA ASP A 116 -0.91 -13.62 -9.20
C ASP A 116 0.18 -14.68 -9.02
N GLN A 117 1.42 -14.22 -8.96
CA GLN A 117 2.58 -15.04 -8.65
C GLN A 117 3.06 -14.82 -7.21
N ILE A 118 2.30 -14.07 -6.42
CA ILE A 118 2.68 -13.59 -5.09
C ILE A 118 2.37 -14.66 -4.06
N HIS A 119 1.20 -15.29 -4.19
CA HIS A 119 0.76 -16.32 -3.26
C HIS A 119 1.25 -17.71 -3.72
N PRO A 120 1.94 -18.46 -2.84
CA PRO A 120 2.22 -19.86 -3.13
C PRO A 120 0.92 -20.62 -3.40
N GLN A 121 0.92 -21.55 -4.36
CA GLN A 121 -0.26 -22.37 -4.68
C GLN A 121 -0.88 -23.02 -3.43
N LYS A 122 -0.05 -23.37 -2.45
CA LYS A 122 -0.51 -23.91 -1.16
C LYS A 122 -1.36 -22.92 -0.38
N ALA A 123 -0.98 -21.65 -0.33
CA ALA A 123 -1.74 -20.60 0.37
C ALA A 123 -3.09 -20.33 -0.32
N VAL A 124 -3.12 -20.32 -1.65
CA VAL A 124 -4.36 -20.20 -2.44
C VAL A 124 -5.28 -21.42 -2.19
N TYR A 125 -4.71 -22.61 -2.13
CA TYR A 125 -5.45 -23.83 -1.79
C TYR A 125 -6.05 -23.76 -0.39
N GLU A 126 -5.29 -23.33 0.60
CA GLU A 126 -5.75 -23.18 1.99
C GLU A 126 -6.86 -22.13 2.09
N LEU A 127 -6.70 -20.99 1.41
CA LEU A 127 -7.70 -19.92 1.32
C LEU A 127 -9.04 -20.48 0.79
N PHE A 128 -9.03 -21.14 -0.35
CA PHE A 128 -10.25 -21.69 -0.95
C PHE A 128 -10.86 -22.80 -0.10
N ASN A 129 -10.05 -23.67 0.49
CA ASN A 129 -10.57 -24.71 1.36
C ASN A 129 -11.23 -24.14 2.62
N LEU A 130 -10.64 -23.14 3.26
CA LEU A 130 -11.25 -22.44 4.39
C LEU A 130 -12.57 -21.74 4.00
N THR A 131 -12.56 -21.09 2.82
CA THR A 131 -13.75 -20.41 2.29
C THR A 131 -14.86 -21.38 1.98
N TYR A 132 -14.53 -22.48 1.30
CA TYR A 132 -15.51 -23.45 0.82
C TYR A 132 -15.98 -24.43 1.91
N ALA A 133 -15.28 -24.54 3.03
CA ALA A 133 -15.69 -25.38 4.16
C ALA A 133 -16.82 -24.79 5.00
N THR A 134 -17.80 -24.13 4.36
CA THR A 134 -18.96 -23.55 5.03
C THR A 134 -20.16 -24.47 4.86
N PRO A 135 -20.98 -24.70 5.91
CA PRO A 135 -22.22 -25.48 5.82
C PRO A 135 -23.24 -24.90 4.85
N ASP A 136 -23.18 -23.61 4.67
CA ASP A 136 -24.05 -22.86 3.76
C ASP A 136 -23.27 -22.51 2.49
N GLY A 137 -23.52 -23.28 1.43
CA GLY A 137 -22.90 -23.13 0.13
C GLY A 137 -23.57 -22.13 -0.79
N SER A 138 -24.35 -21.20 -0.27
CA SER A 138 -24.88 -20.10 -1.07
C SER A 138 -23.74 -19.32 -1.73
N PRO A 139 -23.74 -19.16 -3.06
CA PRO A 139 -22.64 -18.48 -3.77
C PRO A 139 -22.37 -17.07 -3.24
N ILE A 140 -23.39 -16.33 -2.82
CA ILE A 140 -23.22 -14.99 -2.24
C ILE A 140 -22.50 -15.00 -0.88
N ARG A 141 -22.71 -16.03 -0.06
CA ARG A 141 -21.99 -16.20 1.20
C ARG A 141 -20.53 -16.55 0.97
N LEU A 142 -20.26 -17.36 -0.04
CA LEU A 142 -18.88 -17.68 -0.44
C LEU A 142 -18.16 -16.42 -0.94
N LEU A 143 -18.84 -15.59 -1.74
CA LEU A 143 -18.31 -14.29 -2.16
C LEU A 143 -18.02 -13.39 -0.96
N HIS A 144 -18.97 -13.29 0.00
CA HIS A 144 -18.78 -12.56 1.23
C HIS A 144 -17.49 -13.01 1.95
N ARG A 145 -17.31 -14.32 2.18
CA ARG A 145 -16.15 -14.86 2.89
C ARG A 145 -14.83 -14.56 2.20
N ILE A 146 -14.76 -14.61 0.86
CA ILE A 146 -13.55 -14.25 0.13
C ILE A 146 -13.22 -12.78 0.32
N ILE A 147 -14.22 -11.90 0.22
CA ILE A 147 -14.02 -10.47 0.40
C ILE A 147 -13.59 -10.16 1.84
N ASP A 148 -14.24 -10.78 2.83
CA ASP A 148 -13.96 -10.67 4.25
C ASP A 148 -12.50 -11.05 4.56
N GLN A 149 -12.09 -12.24 4.15
CA GLN A 149 -10.70 -12.72 4.29
C GLN A 149 -9.68 -11.84 3.57
N THR A 150 -10.05 -11.27 2.43
CA THR A 150 -9.18 -10.34 1.69
C THR A 150 -8.97 -9.06 2.48
N VAL A 151 -10.05 -8.51 3.06
CA VAL A 151 -9.99 -7.27 3.86
C VAL A 151 -9.32 -7.50 5.21
N ASP A 152 -9.56 -8.63 5.87
CA ASP A 152 -8.85 -9.02 7.09
C ASP A 152 -7.34 -9.12 6.85
N GLY A 153 -6.93 -9.61 5.67
CA GLY A 153 -5.53 -9.65 5.25
C GLY A 153 -4.87 -8.27 5.08
N TYR A 154 -5.64 -7.18 5.04
CA TYR A 154 -5.09 -5.82 4.94
C TYR A 154 -4.54 -5.30 6.27
N MET A 155 -5.04 -5.79 7.40
CA MET A 155 -4.57 -5.32 8.71
C MET A 155 -3.09 -5.63 8.96
N PRO A 156 -2.58 -6.86 8.76
CA PRO A 156 -1.15 -7.13 8.88
C PRO A 156 -0.27 -6.31 7.92
N VAL A 157 -0.77 -6.02 6.71
CA VAL A 157 -0.06 -5.18 5.74
C VAL A 157 0.05 -3.74 6.25
N LEU A 158 -1.04 -3.22 6.80
CA LEU A 158 -1.07 -1.88 7.38
C LEU A 158 -0.13 -1.75 8.57
N GLU A 159 -0.12 -2.75 9.47
CA GLU A 159 0.80 -2.82 10.61
C GLU A 159 2.27 -2.81 10.16
N GLY A 160 2.62 -3.56 9.10
CA GLY A 160 3.96 -3.54 8.51
C GLY A 160 4.35 -2.16 8.00
N LEU A 161 3.48 -1.52 7.23
CA LEU A 161 3.72 -0.16 6.70
C LEU A 161 3.85 0.90 7.80
N GLU A 162 3.05 0.79 8.88
CA GLU A 162 3.13 1.68 10.03
C GLU A 162 4.44 1.50 10.79
N ASN A 163 4.90 0.26 11.00
CA ASN A 163 6.19 -0.02 11.61
C ASN A 163 7.35 0.58 10.80
N ASP A 164 7.32 0.46 9.46
CA ASP A 164 8.32 1.11 8.60
C ASP A 164 8.28 2.64 8.73
N GLY A 165 7.08 3.21 8.86
CA GLY A 165 6.89 4.64 9.09
C GLY A 165 7.53 5.10 10.41
N ASP A 166 7.28 4.38 11.48
CA ASP A 166 7.83 4.63 12.81
C ASP A 166 9.36 4.52 12.81
N GLU A 167 9.93 3.52 12.11
CA GLU A 167 11.37 3.38 11.97
C GLU A 167 12.01 4.57 11.22
N ILE A 168 11.36 5.05 10.16
CA ILE A 168 11.81 6.24 9.41
C ILE A 168 11.77 7.47 10.29
N GLU A 169 10.70 7.67 11.08
CA GLU A 169 10.56 8.78 12.00
C GLU A 169 11.61 8.73 13.11
N ASP A 170 11.86 7.56 13.67
CA ASP A 170 12.92 7.31 14.64
C ASP A 170 14.32 7.62 14.08
N ALA A 171 14.60 7.23 12.84
CA ALA A 171 15.87 7.49 12.17
C ALA A 171 16.10 8.99 11.94
N LEU A 172 15.05 9.76 11.61
CA LEU A 172 15.12 11.21 11.44
C LEU A 172 15.68 11.94 12.66
N PHE A 173 15.33 11.48 13.87
CA PHE A 173 15.75 12.13 15.13
C PHE A 173 17.06 11.54 15.71
N LYS A 174 17.46 10.33 15.31
CA LYS A 174 18.68 9.69 15.82
C LYS A 174 19.93 10.06 15.03
N GLU A 175 19.81 10.33 13.74
CA GLU A 175 20.96 10.64 12.90
C GLU A 175 21.32 12.13 12.95
N THR A 176 22.44 12.43 13.60
CA THR A 176 23.03 13.78 13.70
C THR A 176 23.68 14.26 12.39
N GLY A 177 23.49 13.56 11.29
CA GLY A 177 24.02 13.86 9.96
C GLY A 177 22.93 14.05 8.93
N ALA A 178 22.37 15.27 8.85
CA ALA A 178 21.26 15.69 8.00
C ALA A 178 21.44 15.50 6.47
N SER A 179 22.39 14.71 6.00
CA SER A 179 22.69 14.50 4.58
C SER A 179 22.36 13.09 4.11
N ASP A 180 21.52 12.34 4.82
CA ASP A 180 21.22 10.98 4.39
C ASP A 180 20.15 10.97 3.31
N ARG A 181 20.62 10.92 2.04
CA ARG A 181 19.77 10.67 0.86
C ARG A 181 19.03 9.34 0.98
N THR A 182 19.45 8.44 1.87
CA THR A 182 18.81 7.14 2.06
C THR A 182 17.47 7.29 2.78
N LEU A 183 17.38 8.19 3.79
CA LEU A 183 16.16 8.45 4.53
C LEU A 183 15.05 9.01 3.62
N SER A 184 15.36 10.07 2.86
CA SER A 184 14.39 10.64 1.91
C SER A 184 13.93 9.62 0.86
N ARG A 185 14.84 8.77 0.39
CA ARG A 185 14.53 7.73 -0.58
C ARG A 185 13.62 6.66 0.05
N ARG A 186 13.95 6.15 1.25
CA ARG A 186 13.14 5.15 1.98
C ARG A 186 11.73 5.69 2.24
N THR A 187 11.63 6.96 2.70
CA THR A 187 10.33 7.61 2.91
C THR A 187 9.52 7.71 1.62
N TYR A 188 10.15 8.04 0.49
CA TYR A 188 9.47 8.13 -0.79
C TYR A 188 9.03 6.74 -1.31
N GLU A 189 9.84 5.71 -1.13
CA GLU A 189 9.50 4.33 -1.48
C GLU A 189 8.30 3.84 -0.65
N LEU A 190 8.27 4.12 0.66
CA LEU A 190 7.13 3.80 1.52
C LEU A 190 5.86 4.58 1.13
N LEU A 191 5.97 5.88 0.80
CA LEU A 191 4.85 6.67 0.30
C LEU A 191 4.23 6.08 -0.98
N ASN A 192 5.05 5.55 -1.88
CA ASN A 192 4.56 4.89 -3.08
C ASN A 192 3.80 3.59 -2.74
N GLN A 193 4.31 2.79 -1.81
CA GLN A 193 3.63 1.57 -1.35
C GLN A 193 2.28 1.89 -0.70
N VAL A 194 2.24 2.90 0.18
CA VAL A 194 0.99 3.40 0.78
C VAL A 194 0.00 3.83 -0.30
N ALA A 195 0.45 4.59 -1.32
CA ALA A 195 -0.40 5.04 -2.42
C ALA A 195 -0.91 3.87 -3.28
N ASP A 196 -0.09 2.84 -3.53
CA ASP A 196 -0.50 1.66 -4.25
C ASP A 196 -1.54 0.85 -3.48
N PHE A 197 -1.33 0.69 -2.18
CA PHE A 197 -2.29 0.00 -1.32
C PHE A 197 -3.60 0.78 -1.17
N GLN A 198 -3.54 2.11 -1.04
CA GLN A 198 -4.75 2.96 -1.08
C GLN A 198 -5.55 2.77 -2.39
N ARG A 199 -4.85 2.65 -3.53
CA ARG A 199 -5.53 2.40 -4.82
C ARG A 199 -6.23 1.04 -4.89
N ALA A 200 -5.70 0.03 -4.18
CA ALA A 200 -6.35 -1.29 -4.08
C ALA A 200 -7.58 -1.25 -3.17
N CYS A 201 -7.54 -0.52 -2.06
CA CYS A 201 -8.64 -0.44 -1.09
C CYS A 201 -9.78 0.49 -1.51
N LYS A 202 -9.47 1.60 -2.21
CA LYS A 202 -10.43 2.67 -2.51
C LYS A 202 -11.73 2.22 -3.18
N PRO A 203 -11.73 1.29 -4.15
CA PRO A 203 -12.96 0.86 -4.81
C PRO A 203 -13.86 -0.03 -3.97
N LEU A 204 -13.32 -0.70 -2.93
CA LEU A 204 -14.06 -1.69 -2.14
C LEU A 204 -15.29 -1.13 -1.45
N ASP A 205 -15.20 0.09 -0.94
CA ASP A 205 -16.31 0.77 -0.28
C ASP A 205 -17.54 0.88 -1.21
N MET A 206 -17.33 1.33 -2.46
CA MET A 206 -18.38 1.43 -3.45
C MET A 206 -18.87 0.05 -3.93
N MET A 207 -17.97 -0.93 -4.04
CA MET A 207 -18.31 -2.31 -4.38
C MET A 207 -19.25 -2.91 -3.34
N LEU A 208 -18.89 -2.82 -2.05
CA LEU A 208 -19.70 -3.33 -0.94
C LEU A 208 -21.06 -2.64 -0.87
N ALA A 209 -21.09 -1.31 -1.00
CA ALA A 209 -22.36 -0.57 -1.06
C ALA A 209 -23.27 -1.05 -2.21
N ARG A 210 -22.68 -1.33 -3.39
CA ARG A 210 -23.43 -1.84 -4.55
C ARG A 210 -23.92 -3.27 -4.33
N ILE A 211 -23.11 -4.16 -3.74
CA ILE A 211 -23.56 -5.52 -3.38
C ILE A 211 -24.74 -5.45 -2.41
N MET A 212 -24.62 -4.66 -1.35
CA MET A 212 -25.70 -4.48 -0.38
C MET A 212 -26.98 -3.91 -1.01
N GLN A 213 -26.85 -3.00 -1.98
CA GLN A 213 -28.00 -2.49 -2.72
C GLN A 213 -28.65 -3.59 -3.56
N GLN A 214 -27.87 -4.38 -4.31
CA GLN A 214 -28.39 -5.48 -5.12
C GLN A 214 -29.07 -6.57 -4.28
N ILE A 215 -28.58 -6.82 -3.07
CA ILE A 215 -29.24 -7.68 -2.07
C ILE A 215 -30.58 -7.07 -1.65
N ARG A 216 -30.62 -5.76 -1.34
CA ARG A 216 -31.88 -5.06 -0.98
C ARG A 216 -32.93 -5.13 -2.07
N ASP A 217 -32.48 -4.91 -3.29
CA ASP A 217 -33.38 -4.86 -4.47
C ASP A 217 -33.81 -6.25 -4.96
N GLY A 218 -33.26 -7.32 -4.37
CA GLY A 218 -33.57 -8.71 -4.74
C GLY A 218 -32.98 -9.12 -6.09
N VAL A 219 -31.98 -8.42 -6.58
CA VAL A 219 -31.22 -8.75 -7.80
C VAL A 219 -30.31 -9.96 -7.58
N LEU A 220 -29.66 -10.02 -6.41
CA LEU A 220 -28.87 -11.17 -6.00
C LEU A 220 -29.73 -12.14 -5.21
N ASP A 221 -29.71 -13.42 -5.62
CA ASP A 221 -30.39 -14.49 -4.90
C ASP A 221 -29.64 -14.76 -3.58
N VAL A 222 -30.37 -14.59 -2.49
CA VAL A 222 -29.87 -14.81 -1.13
C VAL A 222 -30.55 -15.97 -0.45
N SER A 223 -31.33 -16.78 -1.21
CA SER A 223 -32.05 -17.91 -0.67
C SER A 223 -31.08 -18.91 -0.05
N PRO A 224 -31.21 -19.25 1.25
CA PRO A 224 -30.32 -20.18 1.90
C PRO A 224 -30.38 -21.60 1.32
N TYR A 225 -31.54 -21.95 0.78
CA TYR A 225 -31.81 -23.24 0.12
C TYR A 225 -33.09 -23.17 -0.74
N THR A 226 -33.25 -24.15 -1.65
CA THR A 226 -34.47 -24.25 -2.48
C THR A 226 -35.68 -24.56 -1.62
N GLY A 227 -36.70 -23.71 -1.70
CA GLY A 227 -37.93 -23.85 -0.91
C GLY A 227 -37.92 -23.10 0.42
N ALA A 228 -36.95 -22.24 0.67
CA ALA A 228 -36.95 -21.34 1.80
C ALA A 228 -38.20 -20.44 1.82
N THR A 229 -38.75 -20.21 2.98
CA THR A 229 -39.91 -19.32 3.17
C THR A 229 -39.54 -17.86 2.98
N ALA A 230 -40.51 -17.01 2.66
CA ALA A 230 -40.25 -15.56 2.55
C ALA A 230 -39.66 -14.95 3.83
N THR A 231 -40.01 -15.50 5.00
CA THR A 231 -39.46 -15.04 6.29
C THR A 231 -37.98 -15.43 6.43
N GLU A 232 -37.61 -16.65 6.07
CA GLU A 232 -36.21 -17.12 6.09
C GLU A 232 -35.36 -16.33 5.10
N ILE A 233 -35.84 -16.06 3.90
CA ILE A 233 -35.16 -15.23 2.90
C ILE A 233 -34.96 -13.80 3.44
N ALA A 234 -35.97 -13.22 4.11
CA ALA A 234 -35.86 -11.88 4.69
C ALA A 234 -34.79 -11.84 5.83
N GLN A 235 -34.80 -12.86 6.69
CA GLN A 235 -33.80 -12.96 7.76
C GLN A 235 -32.35 -13.10 7.20
N GLU A 236 -32.22 -13.94 6.17
CA GLU A 236 -30.96 -14.14 5.48
C GLU A 236 -30.42 -12.85 4.84
N LYS A 237 -31.33 -12.11 4.19
CA LYS A 237 -31.04 -10.81 3.59
C LYS A 237 -30.54 -9.80 4.61
N ASP A 238 -31.18 -9.72 5.76
CA ASP A 238 -30.79 -8.81 6.84
C ASP A 238 -29.44 -9.21 7.45
N GLU A 239 -29.19 -10.51 7.59
CA GLU A 239 -27.92 -11.02 8.11
C GLU A 239 -26.75 -10.75 7.17
N LEU A 240 -26.90 -11.05 5.89
CA LEU A 240 -25.90 -10.75 4.86
C LEU A 240 -25.59 -9.25 4.77
N GLN A 241 -26.61 -8.40 4.88
CA GLN A 241 -26.39 -6.94 4.91
C GLN A 241 -25.58 -6.49 6.12
N ARG A 242 -25.81 -7.09 7.30
CA ARG A 242 -24.97 -6.80 8.49
C ARG A 242 -23.53 -7.24 8.29
N GLN A 243 -23.35 -8.42 7.72
CA GLN A 243 -22.02 -8.98 7.46
C GLN A 243 -21.24 -8.15 6.43
N PHE A 244 -21.84 -7.74 5.32
CA PHE A 244 -21.20 -6.86 4.35
C PHE A 244 -20.91 -5.45 4.91
N ARG A 245 -21.76 -4.95 5.80
CA ARG A 245 -21.50 -3.69 6.50
C ARG A 245 -20.29 -3.79 7.42
N ASN A 246 -20.13 -4.90 8.11
CA ASN A 246 -18.93 -5.13 8.92
C ASN A 246 -17.65 -5.08 8.08
N ILE A 247 -17.62 -5.69 6.91
CA ILE A 247 -16.47 -5.58 5.99
C ILE A 247 -16.28 -4.12 5.56
N GLN A 248 -17.36 -3.39 5.28
CA GLN A 248 -17.26 -1.98 4.90
C GLN A 248 -16.64 -1.14 6.01
N ASP A 249 -16.99 -1.38 7.27
CA ASP A 249 -16.41 -0.69 8.42
C ASP A 249 -14.90 -0.96 8.54
N HIS A 250 -14.46 -2.22 8.31
CA HIS A 250 -13.03 -2.56 8.25
C HIS A 250 -12.31 -1.84 7.09
N VAL A 251 -12.92 -1.78 5.91
CA VAL A 251 -12.35 -1.04 4.76
C VAL A 251 -12.19 0.44 5.08
N VAL A 252 -13.17 1.06 5.74
CA VAL A 252 -13.10 2.46 6.16
C VAL A 252 -11.95 2.66 7.13
N GLN A 253 -11.81 1.80 8.13
CA GLN A 253 -10.71 1.86 9.10
C GLN A 253 -9.33 1.75 8.43
N VAL A 254 -9.16 0.80 7.50
CA VAL A 254 -7.90 0.67 6.74
C VAL A 254 -7.61 1.94 5.94
N LYS A 255 -8.60 2.51 5.27
CA LYS A 255 -8.44 3.74 4.48
C LYS A 255 -8.02 4.94 5.35
N GLU A 256 -8.64 5.12 6.52
CA GLU A 256 -8.32 6.20 7.46
C GLU A 256 -6.88 6.07 7.96
N ARG A 257 -6.48 4.90 8.44
CA ARG A 257 -5.10 4.67 8.92
C ARG A 257 -4.05 4.86 7.81
N LEU A 258 -4.35 4.44 6.57
CA LEU A 258 -3.45 4.69 5.42
C LEU A 258 -3.32 6.19 5.10
N GLU A 259 -4.38 6.99 5.25
CA GLU A 259 -4.31 8.42 5.03
C GLU A 259 -3.53 9.12 6.16
N ASP A 260 -3.69 8.66 7.40
CA ASP A 260 -2.91 9.13 8.55
C ASP A 260 -1.43 8.82 8.37
N LEU A 261 -1.08 7.59 8.00
CA LEU A 261 0.30 7.19 7.71
C LEU A 261 0.91 8.04 6.57
N ARG A 262 0.16 8.22 5.48
CA ARG A 262 0.60 9.06 4.36
C ARG A 262 0.89 10.48 4.81
N THR A 263 0.03 11.06 5.65
CA THR A 263 0.19 12.41 6.18
C THR A 263 1.42 12.50 7.10
N SER A 264 1.64 11.50 7.98
CA SER A 264 2.83 11.42 8.82
C SER A 264 4.11 11.37 7.98
N LEU A 265 4.18 10.52 6.97
CA LEU A 265 5.34 10.41 6.08
C LEU A 265 5.63 11.73 5.31
N GLN A 266 4.58 12.45 4.87
CA GLN A 266 4.73 13.75 4.22
C GLN A 266 5.28 14.80 5.19
N ASN A 267 4.82 14.78 6.45
CA ASN A 267 5.34 15.64 7.49
C ASN A 267 6.80 15.32 7.81
N THR A 268 7.17 14.04 7.88
CA THR A 268 8.53 13.57 8.09
C THR A 268 9.47 14.08 7.00
N LEU A 269 9.09 14.04 5.72
CA LEU A 269 9.85 14.66 4.62
C LEU A 269 10.03 16.17 4.81
N THR A 270 8.97 16.88 5.22
CA THR A 270 9.02 18.33 5.44
C THR A 270 9.97 18.70 6.60
N VAL A 271 9.93 17.91 7.68
CA VAL A 271 10.84 18.09 8.83
C VAL A 271 12.28 17.79 8.40
N HIS A 272 12.51 16.71 7.66
CA HIS A 272 13.83 16.37 7.11
C HIS A 272 14.39 17.51 6.25
N ASP A 273 13.62 18.06 5.31
CA ASP A 273 14.04 19.18 4.46
C ASP A 273 14.39 20.42 5.29
N THR A 274 13.62 20.66 6.36
CA THR A 274 13.87 21.77 7.29
C THR A 274 15.20 21.58 8.04
N ILE A 275 15.48 20.35 8.51
CA ILE A 275 16.74 20.02 9.19
C ILE A 275 17.93 20.21 8.24
N VAL A 276 17.82 19.71 7.00
CA VAL A 276 18.86 19.87 5.96
C VAL A 276 19.11 21.35 5.66
N ALA A 277 18.05 22.14 5.48
CA ALA A 277 18.16 23.58 5.22
C ALA A 277 18.81 24.33 6.41
N GLN A 278 18.48 23.95 7.65
CA GLN A 278 19.09 24.50 8.85
C GLN A 278 20.59 24.17 8.91
N GLN A 279 20.99 22.92 8.64
CA GLN A 279 22.39 22.52 8.61
C GLN A 279 23.18 23.28 7.52
N GLN A 280 22.61 23.41 6.32
CA GLN A 280 23.24 24.20 5.25
C GLN A 280 23.42 25.67 5.65
N ASN A 281 22.47 26.24 6.39
CA ASN A 281 22.58 27.61 6.88
C ASN A 281 23.72 27.75 7.94
N GLU A 282 23.85 26.74 8.83
CA GLU A 282 24.96 26.70 9.80
C GLU A 282 26.31 26.56 9.11
N ASP A 283 26.42 25.69 8.12
CA ASP A 283 27.64 25.53 7.33
C ASP A 283 27.99 26.80 6.55
N MET A 284 26.98 27.49 5.98
CA MET A 284 27.18 28.79 5.32
C MET A 284 27.67 29.87 6.27
N LYS A 285 27.15 29.90 7.52
CA LYS A 285 27.66 30.81 8.57
C LYS A 285 29.11 30.51 8.88
N ARG A 286 29.49 29.25 9.06
CA ARG A 286 30.90 28.84 9.33
C ARG A 286 31.84 29.23 8.19
N ILE A 287 31.45 28.96 6.93
CA ILE A 287 32.22 29.33 5.74
C ILE A 287 32.36 30.83 5.66
N SER A 288 31.30 31.59 5.85
CA SER A 288 31.31 33.06 5.80
C SER A 288 32.20 33.65 6.89
N ALA A 289 32.13 33.13 8.12
CA ALA A 289 32.99 33.53 9.22
C ALA A 289 34.46 33.24 8.95
N GLY A 290 34.79 32.05 8.41
CA GLY A 290 36.11 31.68 7.99
C GLY A 290 36.67 32.60 6.91
N ALA A 291 35.88 32.88 5.87
CA ALA A 291 36.27 33.83 4.82
C ALA A 291 36.52 35.24 5.37
N ALA A 292 35.65 35.73 6.26
CA ALA A 292 35.86 37.06 6.89
C ALA A 292 37.15 37.15 7.68
N ILE A 293 37.55 36.08 8.40
CA ILE A 293 38.85 36.04 9.13
C ILE A 293 40.00 36.10 8.15
N LEU A 294 39.98 35.42 7.02
CA LEU A 294 41.05 35.40 6.01
C LEU A 294 41.18 36.75 5.27
N VAL A 295 40.11 37.51 5.14
CA VAL A 295 40.09 38.83 4.48
C VAL A 295 40.84 39.86 5.32
N VAL A 296 40.84 39.77 6.66
CA VAL A 296 41.52 40.75 7.56
C VAL A 296 43.00 40.90 7.25
N PRO A 297 43.88 39.86 7.23
CA PRO A 297 45.27 40.00 6.86
C PRO A 297 45.46 40.57 5.45
N THR A 298 44.57 40.18 4.51
CA THR A 298 44.62 40.65 3.12
C THR A 298 44.41 42.16 3.02
N ILE A 299 43.44 42.71 3.77
CA ILE A 299 43.18 44.14 3.81
C ILE A 299 44.39 44.89 4.43
N ILE A 300 44.92 44.43 5.57
CA ILE A 300 46.06 45.04 6.24
C ILE A 300 47.28 44.99 5.32
N GLY A 301 47.57 43.83 4.72
CA GLY A 301 48.65 43.64 3.78
C GLY A 301 48.51 44.52 2.53
N SER A 302 47.30 44.71 2.02
CA SER A 302 47.07 45.61 0.88
C SER A 302 47.32 47.06 1.23
N ILE A 303 46.93 47.55 2.44
CA ILE A 303 47.20 48.91 2.89
C ILE A 303 48.70 49.16 2.97
N TYR A 304 49.45 48.25 3.59
CA TYR A 304 50.93 48.39 3.69
C TYR A 304 51.65 48.16 2.35
N GLY A 305 51.00 47.52 1.38
CA GLY A 305 51.50 47.35 0.01
C GLY A 305 51.21 48.51 -0.93
N MET A 306 50.56 49.56 -0.48
CA MET A 306 50.27 50.74 -1.29
C MET A 306 51.53 51.62 -1.46
N ASN A 307 51.75 52.18 -2.65
CA ASN A 307 52.93 53.01 -2.96
C ASN A 307 52.65 54.50 -2.63
N PHE A 308 52.42 54.80 -1.35
CA PHE A 308 52.36 56.20 -0.87
C PHE A 308 53.73 56.66 -0.41
N GLU A 309 54.10 57.94 -0.74
CA GLU A 309 55.41 58.52 -0.36
C GLU A 309 55.48 58.81 1.15
N ASP A 310 54.37 59.14 1.81
CA ASP A 310 54.26 59.46 3.22
C ASP A 310 53.55 58.32 4.00
N MET A 311 54.29 57.25 4.29
CA MET A 311 53.88 56.20 5.24
C MET A 311 54.89 56.12 6.40
N PRO A 312 54.65 56.83 7.53
CA PRO A 312 55.59 56.88 8.64
C PRO A 312 55.89 55.52 9.26
N GLU A 313 54.90 54.57 9.22
CA GLU A 313 55.03 53.20 9.76
C GLU A 313 56.04 52.34 9.00
N LEU A 314 56.30 52.59 7.70
CA LEU A 314 57.28 51.85 6.90
C LEU A 314 58.70 52.21 7.26
N LYS A 315 58.96 53.42 7.86
CA LYS A 315 60.27 53.92 8.30
C LYS A 315 60.58 53.54 9.75
N TRP A 316 59.61 52.94 10.47
CA TRP A 316 59.74 52.54 11.85
C TRP A 316 60.38 51.14 11.97
N THR A 317 61.39 50.96 12.78
CA THR A 317 62.13 49.72 12.95
C THR A 317 61.29 48.54 13.40
N TYR A 318 60.24 48.82 14.16
CA TYR A 318 59.25 47.84 14.62
C TYR A 318 57.95 47.79 13.78
N GLY A 319 57.84 48.50 12.66
CA GLY A 319 56.66 48.57 11.82
C GLY A 319 56.21 47.24 11.28
N TYR A 320 57.17 46.41 10.78
CA TYR A 320 56.84 45.06 10.26
C TYR A 320 56.32 44.10 11.36
N PRO A 321 57.02 43.91 12.50
CA PRO A 321 56.50 43.07 13.56
C PRO A 321 55.17 43.62 14.15
N ALA A 322 54.99 44.93 14.23
CA ALA A 322 53.71 45.53 14.69
C ALA A 322 52.55 45.24 13.75
N SER A 323 52.79 45.27 12.42
CA SER A 323 51.77 44.92 11.43
C SER A 323 51.33 43.44 11.52
N LEU A 324 52.29 42.54 11.76
CA LEU A 324 51.97 41.12 11.98
C LEU A 324 51.16 40.89 13.26
N VAL A 325 51.52 41.57 14.36
CA VAL A 325 50.72 41.51 15.59
C VAL A 325 49.36 42.08 15.40
N LEU A 326 49.22 43.22 14.69
CA LEU A 326 47.91 43.81 14.34
C LEU A 326 47.04 42.83 13.55
N MET A 327 47.57 42.14 12.55
CA MET A 327 46.87 41.09 11.78
C MET A 327 46.34 39.99 12.69
N VAL A 328 47.17 39.46 13.56
CA VAL A 328 46.76 38.38 14.49
C VAL A 328 45.69 38.86 15.47
N VAL A 329 45.88 40.04 16.07
CA VAL A 329 44.90 40.61 17.01
C VAL A 329 43.54 40.87 16.31
N ALA A 330 43.56 41.42 15.10
CA ALA A 330 42.35 41.63 14.33
C ALA A 330 41.66 40.32 13.94
N CYS A 331 42.40 39.29 13.51
CA CYS A 331 41.86 37.96 13.24
C CYS A 331 41.21 37.34 14.49
N VAL A 332 41.88 37.41 15.65
CA VAL A 332 41.34 36.89 16.92
C VAL A 332 40.09 37.69 17.34
N ALA A 333 40.09 38.98 17.17
CA ALA A 333 38.92 39.83 17.49
C ALA A 333 37.72 39.43 16.63
N VAL A 334 37.92 39.25 15.31
CA VAL A 334 36.84 38.80 14.39
C VAL A 334 36.40 37.37 14.72
N TYR A 335 37.31 36.45 15.02
CA TYR A 335 36.96 35.11 15.47
C TYR A 335 36.09 35.12 16.74
N LEU A 336 36.51 35.87 17.77
CA LEU A 336 35.78 36.00 19.03
C LEU A 336 34.41 36.62 18.82
N PHE A 337 34.30 37.61 17.92
CA PHE A 337 33.03 38.22 17.56
C PHE A 337 32.06 37.19 16.95
N PHE A 338 32.47 36.40 15.97
CA PHE A 338 31.63 35.36 15.35
C PHE A 338 31.36 34.20 16.32
N LYS A 339 32.31 33.79 17.14
CA LYS A 339 32.10 32.79 18.19
C LYS A 339 31.05 33.22 19.21
N LYS A 340 31.08 34.51 19.63
CA LYS A 340 30.05 35.05 20.53
C LYS A 340 28.66 35.09 19.89
N ARG A 341 28.57 35.15 18.57
CA ARG A 341 27.33 35.07 17.81
C ARG A 341 26.85 33.66 17.45
N GLY A 342 27.59 32.62 17.87
CA GLY A 342 27.22 31.21 17.59
C GLY A 342 27.42 30.79 16.13
N TRP A 343 28.43 31.38 15.44
CA TRP A 343 28.77 31.02 14.06
C TRP A 343 29.83 29.93 13.98
N PHE A 344 30.43 29.60 15.12
CA PHE A 344 31.40 28.50 15.33
C PHE A 344 30.94 27.61 16.49
#